data_a2c949cc2d9d9664e8f0e635c552f258
#
_entry.id   a2c949cc2d9d9664e8f0e635c552f258
#
_cell.length_a   1.000
_cell.length_b   1.000
_cell.length_c   1.000
_cell.angle_alpha   90.00
_cell.angle_beta   90.00
_cell.angle_gamma   90.00
#
_symmetry.space_group_name_H-M   'P 1'
#
loop_
_entity.id
_entity.type
_entity.pdbx_description
1 polymer ?
#
loop_
_entity_poly.entity_id
_entity_poly.type
_entity_poly.pdbx_seq_one_letter_code
_entity_poly.pdbx_strand_id
1 'polypeptide(L)'
;FKDNDGVQIMKDYMASGSFARGKEEKNAYASMVFVGNINQSVPVLLKTSHLFAPFPDAMANDTAFLDRMHCYIPGWEIPKYRPEYFTNETGFITDYYAEVLRELRKISYADSFSKYFKLGKDLNQRDVIAVKKMVSGMVKLIYPNGEFTKEDIEEVLRFALESRRRVKEQLKKIGGMEFYDVNFSYIDNESFNEEYVPVPE
;
A
#
# COMPACT_ATOMS: atom_id res chain seq x y z
N PHE A 1 -21.97 2.30 2.66
CA PHE A 1 -21.93 3.07 1.42
C PHE A 1 -22.91 2.46 0.43
N LYS A 2 -24.04 3.13 0.22
CA LYS A 2 -25.00 2.77 -0.83
C LYS A 2 -24.95 3.77 -2.00
N ASP A 3 -24.02 4.73 -1.94
CA ASP A 3 -23.97 5.87 -2.81
C ASP A 3 -22.73 5.81 -3.72
N ASN A 4 -22.97 5.68 -5.02
CA ASN A 4 -21.92 5.69 -6.04
C ASN A 4 -21.16 7.02 -6.07
N ASP A 5 -21.82 8.14 -5.72
CA ASP A 5 -21.18 9.45 -5.67
C ASP A 5 -20.12 9.51 -4.58
N GLY A 6 -20.37 8.87 -3.42
CA GLY A 6 -19.39 8.76 -2.35
C GLY A 6 -18.16 7.96 -2.77
N VAL A 7 -18.33 6.87 -3.53
CA VAL A 7 -17.19 6.08 -4.06
C VAL A 7 -16.40 6.90 -5.07
N GLN A 8 -17.08 7.68 -5.93
CA GLN A 8 -16.38 8.55 -6.90
C GLN A 8 -15.56 9.63 -6.19
N ILE A 9 -16.09 10.29 -5.18
CA ILE A 9 -15.35 11.28 -4.37
C ILE A 9 -14.11 10.64 -3.73
N MET A 10 -14.21 9.42 -3.22
CA MET A 10 -13.06 8.71 -2.68
C MET A 10 -12.02 8.38 -3.76
N LYS A 11 -12.45 7.96 -4.95
CA LYS A 11 -11.51 7.71 -6.07
C LYS A 11 -10.74 8.97 -6.46
N ASP A 12 -11.41 10.12 -6.52
CA ASP A 12 -10.78 11.40 -6.86
C ASP A 12 -9.78 11.79 -5.77
N TYR A 13 -10.18 11.68 -4.51
CA TYR A 13 -9.31 11.96 -3.37
C TYR A 13 -8.07 11.02 -3.33
N MET A 14 -8.25 9.72 -3.57
CA MET A 14 -7.14 8.76 -3.63
C MET A 14 -6.16 9.08 -4.76
N ALA A 15 -6.65 9.65 -5.86
CA ALA A 15 -5.83 9.98 -7.02
C ALA A 15 -5.04 11.29 -6.83
N SER A 16 -5.70 12.36 -6.35
CA SER A 16 -5.17 13.73 -6.36
C SER A 16 -4.93 14.34 -4.98
N GLY A 17 -5.52 13.77 -3.92
CA GLY A 17 -5.55 14.40 -2.59
C GLY A 17 -6.60 15.53 -2.49
N SER A 18 -7.41 15.70 -3.53
CA SER A 18 -8.49 16.69 -3.57
C SER A 18 -9.84 16.04 -3.89
N PHE A 19 -10.91 16.70 -3.53
CA PHE A 19 -12.27 16.30 -3.88
C PHE A 19 -13.17 17.51 -4.01
N ALA A 20 -14.18 17.42 -4.88
CA ALA A 20 -15.17 18.46 -5.05
C ALA A 20 -16.25 18.36 -3.98
N ARG A 21 -16.61 19.51 -3.36
CA ARG A 21 -17.78 19.66 -2.51
C ARG A 21 -18.65 20.80 -3.06
N GLY A 22 -19.65 20.42 -3.82
CA GLY A 22 -20.43 21.39 -4.60
C GLY A 22 -19.59 22.02 -5.70
N LYS A 23 -19.41 23.34 -5.66
CA LYS A 23 -18.61 24.09 -6.64
C LYS A 23 -17.15 24.33 -6.19
N GLU A 24 -16.79 23.91 -4.97
CA GLU A 24 -15.47 24.15 -4.40
C GLU A 24 -14.65 22.85 -4.39
N GLU A 25 -13.39 22.94 -4.82
CA GLU A 25 -12.39 21.90 -4.64
C GLU A 25 -11.74 22.06 -3.26
N LYS A 26 -11.66 20.97 -2.52
CA LYS A 26 -11.04 20.90 -1.19
C LYS A 26 -9.85 19.96 -1.24
N ASN A 27 -8.72 20.43 -0.75
CA ASN A 27 -7.54 19.58 -0.53
C ASN A 27 -7.56 18.98 0.87
N ALA A 28 -7.14 17.74 0.99
CA ALA A 28 -6.97 17.08 2.28
C ALA A 28 -5.71 16.20 2.27
N TYR A 29 -5.23 15.90 3.48
CA TYR A 29 -3.98 15.18 3.69
C TYR A 29 -4.16 13.94 4.57
N ALA A 30 -5.38 13.46 4.72
CA ALA A 30 -5.66 12.27 5.51
C ALA A 30 -5.32 10.99 4.72
N SER A 31 -4.74 10.01 5.39
CA SER A 31 -4.62 8.66 4.84
C SER A 31 -5.92 7.89 5.05
N MET A 32 -6.31 7.05 4.09
CA MET A 32 -7.45 6.16 4.22
C MET A 32 -6.97 4.74 4.52
N VAL A 33 -7.50 4.16 5.59
CA VAL A 33 -7.24 2.79 5.98
C VAL A 33 -8.59 2.06 6.09
N PHE A 34 -8.69 0.94 5.40
CA PHE A 34 -9.86 0.08 5.43
C PHE A 34 -9.52 -1.17 6.25
N VAL A 35 -10.32 -1.45 7.27
CA VAL A 35 -10.17 -2.64 8.12
C VAL A 35 -11.44 -3.45 8.01
N GLY A 36 -11.31 -4.73 7.76
CA GLY A 36 -12.45 -5.64 7.60
C GLY A 36 -12.09 -7.07 7.98
N ASN A 37 -13.12 -7.86 8.23
CA ASN A 37 -12.99 -9.29 8.47
C ASN A 37 -13.41 -10.08 7.23
N ILE A 38 -12.70 -11.17 6.97
CA ILE A 38 -13.12 -12.16 5.99
C ILE A 38 -14.02 -13.19 6.69
N ASN A 39 -15.16 -13.50 6.06
CA ASN A 39 -16.17 -14.40 6.64
C ASN A 39 -15.92 -15.89 6.33
N GLN A 40 -14.86 -16.19 5.57
CA GLN A 40 -14.48 -17.54 5.16
C GLN A 40 -12.99 -17.72 5.40
N SER A 41 -12.52 -18.98 5.40
CA SER A 41 -11.08 -19.22 5.44
C SER A 41 -10.41 -18.68 4.17
N VAL A 42 -9.19 -18.17 4.30
CA VAL A 42 -8.43 -17.59 3.19
C VAL A 42 -8.36 -18.52 1.97
N PRO A 43 -8.01 -19.81 2.11
CA PRO A 43 -7.94 -20.73 0.97
C PRO A 43 -9.29 -20.90 0.25
N VAL A 44 -10.40 -20.91 0.98
CA VAL A 44 -11.74 -20.98 0.38
C VAL A 44 -12.05 -19.70 -0.37
N LEU A 45 -11.83 -18.54 0.26
CA LEU A 45 -12.11 -17.25 -0.35
C LEU A 45 -11.27 -17.03 -1.62
N LEU A 46 -9.99 -17.41 -1.61
CA LEU A 46 -9.12 -17.32 -2.78
C LEU A 46 -9.54 -18.24 -3.94
N LYS A 47 -10.20 -19.36 -3.65
CA LYS A 47 -10.72 -20.28 -4.69
C LYS A 47 -12.08 -19.84 -5.26
N THR A 48 -12.93 -19.24 -4.44
CA THR A 48 -14.33 -18.96 -4.79
C THR A 48 -14.60 -17.50 -5.12
N SER A 49 -13.72 -16.58 -4.69
CA SER A 49 -13.90 -15.14 -4.82
C SER A 49 -12.54 -14.41 -4.73
N HIS A 50 -12.51 -13.26 -4.11
CA HIS A 50 -11.33 -12.41 -3.91
C HIS A 50 -11.31 -11.79 -2.52
N LEU A 51 -10.15 -11.32 -2.09
CA LEU A 51 -9.96 -10.77 -0.73
C LEU A 51 -10.64 -9.41 -0.50
N PHE A 52 -11.11 -8.75 -1.55
CA PHE A 52 -11.90 -7.52 -1.47
C PHE A 52 -13.42 -7.77 -1.37
N ALA A 53 -13.86 -9.02 -1.44
CA ALA A 53 -15.28 -9.36 -1.32
C ALA A 53 -15.98 -8.83 -0.05
N PRO A 54 -15.31 -8.64 1.12
CA PRO A 54 -15.93 -8.04 2.29
C PRO A 54 -16.24 -6.53 2.17
N PHE A 55 -15.76 -5.85 1.15
CA PHE A 55 -16.15 -4.46 0.91
C PHE A 55 -17.64 -4.35 0.53
N PRO A 56 -18.28 -3.19 0.76
CA PRO A 56 -19.60 -2.92 0.22
C PRO A 56 -19.64 -3.14 -1.30
N ASP A 57 -20.76 -3.64 -1.83
CA ASP A 57 -20.92 -3.99 -3.25
C ASP A 57 -20.49 -2.89 -4.23
N ALA A 58 -20.76 -1.63 -3.88
CA ALA A 58 -20.37 -0.47 -4.69
C ALA A 58 -18.84 -0.29 -4.82
N MET A 59 -18.05 -0.93 -3.96
CA MET A 59 -16.59 -0.88 -3.95
C MET A 59 -15.94 -2.20 -4.34
N ALA A 60 -16.53 -3.33 -3.92
CA ALA A 60 -15.94 -4.66 -4.07
C ALA A 60 -15.65 -5.05 -5.52
N ASN A 61 -16.44 -4.52 -6.46
CA ASN A 61 -16.33 -4.79 -7.90
C ASN A 61 -15.87 -3.57 -8.71
N ASP A 62 -15.57 -2.44 -8.04
CA ASP A 62 -15.03 -1.25 -8.71
C ASP A 62 -13.49 -1.37 -8.81
N THR A 63 -13.01 -1.93 -9.93
CA THR A 63 -11.58 -2.11 -10.18
C THR A 63 -10.82 -0.79 -10.15
N ALA A 64 -11.44 0.31 -10.59
CA ALA A 64 -10.83 1.63 -10.56
C ALA A 64 -10.63 2.16 -9.13
N PHE A 65 -11.55 1.85 -8.21
CA PHE A 65 -11.40 2.14 -6.78
C PHE A 65 -10.31 1.27 -6.16
N LEU A 66 -10.39 -0.04 -6.37
CA LEU A 66 -9.46 -1.01 -5.78
C LEU A 66 -8.02 -0.83 -6.29
N ASP A 67 -7.83 -0.48 -7.57
CA ASP A 67 -6.50 -0.22 -8.15
C ASP A 67 -5.84 1.08 -7.61
N ARG A 68 -6.57 1.90 -6.87
CA ARG A 68 -6.01 3.05 -6.15
C ARG A 68 -5.52 2.72 -4.74
N MET A 69 -5.76 1.51 -4.25
CA MET A 69 -5.20 1.05 -2.98
C MET A 69 -3.70 0.82 -3.12
N HIS A 70 -2.91 1.44 -2.24
CA HIS A 70 -1.46 1.36 -2.33
C HIS A 70 -0.92 0.05 -1.80
N CYS A 71 -1.56 -0.56 -0.80
CA CYS A 71 -1.12 -1.81 -0.20
C CYS A 71 -2.30 -2.64 0.31
N TYR A 72 -2.06 -3.93 0.43
CA TYR A 72 -2.91 -4.88 1.14
C TYR A 72 -2.07 -5.60 2.19
N ILE A 73 -2.49 -5.49 3.45
CA ILE A 73 -1.84 -6.15 4.59
C ILE A 73 -2.73 -7.30 5.04
N PRO A 74 -2.30 -8.55 4.89
CA PRO A 74 -3.06 -9.73 5.32
C PRO A 74 -3.05 -9.83 6.84
N GLY A 75 -4.20 -9.58 7.48
CA GLY A 75 -4.32 -9.64 8.94
C GLY A 75 -3.99 -11.01 9.54
N TRP A 76 -4.12 -12.10 8.78
CA TRP A 76 -3.77 -13.45 9.25
C TRP A 76 -2.26 -13.71 9.32
N GLU A 77 -1.43 -12.89 8.69
CA GLU A 77 0.03 -12.93 8.81
C GLU A 77 0.53 -12.16 10.04
N ILE A 78 -0.32 -11.30 10.62
CA ILE A 78 0.01 -10.58 11.85
C ILE A 78 -0.16 -11.52 13.04
N PRO A 79 0.85 -11.65 13.92
CA PRO A 79 0.76 -12.47 15.12
C PRO A 79 -0.46 -12.09 15.97
N LYS A 80 -1.19 -13.11 16.44
CA LYS A 80 -2.31 -12.87 17.36
C LYS A 80 -1.78 -12.21 18.63
N TYR A 81 -2.59 -11.29 19.15
CA TYR A 81 -2.33 -10.66 20.44
C TYR A 81 -1.98 -11.70 21.52
N ARG A 82 -0.93 -11.42 22.27
CA ARG A 82 -0.51 -12.15 23.45
C ARG A 82 -0.07 -11.17 24.54
N PRO A 83 -0.36 -11.44 25.83
CA PRO A 83 0.06 -10.57 26.93
C PRO A 83 1.56 -10.29 26.95
N GLU A 84 2.39 -11.26 26.49
CA GLU A 84 3.84 -11.17 26.44
C GLU A 84 4.37 -10.09 25.46
N TYR A 85 3.51 -9.62 24.55
CA TYR A 85 3.90 -8.55 23.61
C TYR A 85 3.79 -7.14 24.18
N PHE A 86 3.24 -7.00 25.41
CA PHE A 86 3.21 -5.74 26.09
C PHE A 86 4.47 -5.54 26.92
N THR A 87 5.00 -4.34 26.83
CA THR A 87 6.05 -3.90 27.73
C THR A 87 5.44 -3.18 28.94
N ASN A 88 6.10 -3.31 30.10
CA ASN A 88 5.84 -2.50 31.28
C ASN A 88 6.75 -1.26 31.32
N GLU A 89 7.60 -1.10 30.31
CA GLU A 89 8.49 0.04 30.21
C GLU A 89 7.76 1.30 29.74
N THR A 90 8.33 2.45 30.02
CA THR A 90 7.81 3.74 29.59
C THR A 90 8.04 3.94 28.10
N GLY A 91 7.00 4.32 27.36
CA GLY A 91 7.06 4.68 25.95
C GLY A 91 6.94 6.19 25.73
N PHE A 92 7.01 6.61 24.49
CA PHE A 92 6.71 7.99 24.11
C PHE A 92 5.24 8.33 24.39
N ILE A 93 5.01 9.57 24.83
CA ILE A 93 3.66 10.14 24.88
C ILE A 93 3.12 10.16 23.46
N THR A 94 1.90 9.64 23.26
CA THR A 94 1.26 9.52 21.93
C THR A 94 1.12 10.87 21.21
N ASP A 95 0.87 11.95 21.94
CA ASP A 95 0.77 13.29 21.38
C ASP A 95 2.11 13.77 20.79
N TYR A 96 3.21 13.52 21.50
CA TYR A 96 4.55 13.83 21.00
C TYR A 96 4.87 13.00 19.74
N TYR A 97 4.55 11.71 19.76
CA TYR A 97 4.76 10.85 18.59
C TYR A 97 3.93 11.30 17.39
N ALA A 98 2.69 11.74 17.62
CA ALA A 98 1.83 12.27 16.56
C ALA A 98 2.43 13.54 15.92
N GLU A 99 3.02 14.44 16.72
CA GLU A 99 3.71 15.63 16.20
C GLU A 99 4.98 15.28 15.40
N VAL A 100 5.76 14.30 15.85
CA VAL A 100 6.92 13.78 15.08
C VAL A 100 6.46 13.26 13.72
N LEU A 101 5.40 12.45 13.67
CA LEU A 101 4.84 11.94 12.40
C LEU A 101 4.31 13.06 11.52
N ARG A 102 3.73 14.13 12.12
CA ARG A 102 3.26 15.32 11.39
C ARG A 102 4.43 16.03 10.71
N GLU A 103 5.55 16.22 11.41
CA GLU A 103 6.75 16.83 10.82
C GLU A 103 7.36 15.95 9.71
N LEU A 104 7.46 14.64 9.93
CA LEU A 104 7.96 13.70 8.93
C LEU A 104 7.08 13.66 7.65
N ARG A 105 5.80 14.04 7.72
CA ARG A 105 4.95 14.16 6.53
C ARG A 105 5.42 15.22 5.54
N LYS A 106 6.15 16.23 5.98
CA LYS A 106 6.69 17.30 5.14
C LYS A 106 7.87 16.86 4.29
N ILE A 107 8.49 15.73 4.63
CA ILE A 107 9.65 15.16 3.93
C ILE A 107 9.16 14.04 3.00
N SER A 108 9.78 13.87 1.85
CA SER A 108 9.51 12.76 0.93
C SER A 108 10.75 11.91 0.73
N TYR A 109 10.60 10.61 0.97
CA TYR A 109 11.60 9.58 0.65
C TYR A 109 11.15 8.68 -0.51
N ALA A 110 10.23 9.18 -1.35
CA ALA A 110 9.62 8.40 -2.43
C ALA A 110 10.63 7.85 -3.44
N ASP A 111 11.73 8.56 -3.64
CA ASP A 111 12.78 8.20 -4.59
C ASP A 111 14.09 7.74 -3.90
N SER A 112 14.06 7.45 -2.59
CA SER A 112 15.25 7.08 -1.81
C SER A 112 15.95 5.81 -2.32
N PHE A 113 15.21 4.88 -2.93
CA PHE A 113 15.77 3.68 -3.54
C PHE A 113 16.48 3.94 -4.88
N SER A 114 16.20 5.06 -5.56
CA SER A 114 16.64 5.30 -6.94
C SER A 114 18.17 5.40 -7.10
N LYS A 115 18.87 5.65 -6.00
CA LYS A 115 20.35 5.60 -5.98
C LYS A 115 20.87 4.19 -6.30
N TYR A 116 20.17 3.17 -5.81
CA TYR A 116 20.62 1.78 -5.85
C TYR A 116 19.81 0.91 -6.81
N PHE A 117 18.52 1.24 -7.00
CA PHE A 117 17.58 0.38 -7.72
C PHE A 117 16.69 1.16 -8.67
N LYS A 118 16.21 0.49 -9.70
CA LYS A 118 15.13 0.95 -10.58
C LYS A 118 13.95 -0.02 -10.47
N LEU A 119 12.74 0.50 -10.63
CA LEU A 119 11.55 -0.34 -10.72
C LEU A 119 11.51 -1.06 -12.07
N GLY A 120 10.98 -2.27 -12.07
CA GLY A 120 10.76 -3.05 -13.28
C GLY A 120 9.80 -2.34 -14.25
N LYS A 121 9.96 -2.65 -15.53
CA LYS A 121 9.25 -1.97 -16.62
C LYS A 121 7.75 -2.32 -16.73
N ASP A 122 7.34 -3.43 -16.11
CA ASP A 122 5.97 -3.93 -16.19
C ASP A 122 5.01 -3.21 -15.24
N LEU A 123 5.55 -2.41 -14.30
CA LEU A 123 4.74 -1.62 -13.38
C LEU A 123 4.11 -0.43 -14.09
N ASN A 124 2.79 -0.31 -14.00
CA ASN A 124 2.09 0.86 -14.51
C ASN A 124 2.25 2.07 -13.56
N GLN A 125 1.80 3.25 -14.00
CA GLN A 125 1.97 4.49 -13.23
C GLN A 125 1.35 4.41 -11.82
N ARG A 126 0.21 3.73 -11.64
CA ARG A 126 -0.43 3.57 -10.33
C ARG A 126 0.40 2.66 -9.41
N ASP A 127 1.01 1.62 -9.96
CA ASP A 127 1.87 0.71 -9.22
C ASP A 127 3.13 1.46 -8.76
N VAL A 128 3.75 2.23 -9.64
CA VAL A 128 4.91 3.08 -9.31
C VAL A 128 4.58 4.09 -8.21
N ILE A 129 3.44 4.79 -8.29
CA ILE A 129 2.99 5.74 -7.26
C ILE A 129 2.79 5.02 -5.93
N ALA A 130 2.13 3.86 -5.93
CA ALA A 130 1.86 3.07 -4.73
C ALA A 130 3.17 2.64 -4.06
N VAL A 131 4.09 2.04 -4.82
CA VAL A 131 5.41 1.62 -4.31
C VAL A 131 6.19 2.79 -3.73
N LYS A 132 6.30 3.91 -4.45
CA LYS A 132 7.00 5.12 -3.98
C LYS A 132 6.41 5.68 -2.69
N LYS A 133 5.08 5.71 -2.56
CA LYS A 133 4.41 6.15 -1.32
C LYS A 133 4.68 5.20 -0.16
N MET A 134 4.66 3.89 -0.41
CA MET A 134 4.97 2.88 0.60
C MET A 134 6.43 2.98 1.05
N VAL A 135 7.38 3.09 0.12
CA VAL A 135 8.81 3.31 0.45
C VAL A 135 8.96 4.56 1.31
N SER A 136 8.39 5.69 0.90
CA SER A 136 8.45 6.93 1.68
C SER A 136 7.88 6.78 3.09
N GLY A 137 6.76 6.06 3.24
CA GLY A 137 6.15 5.78 4.54
C GLY A 137 7.04 4.92 5.43
N MET A 138 7.55 3.82 4.90
CA MET A 138 8.39 2.88 5.63
C MET A 138 9.72 3.50 6.06
N VAL A 139 10.39 4.25 5.17
CA VAL A 139 11.63 4.96 5.51
C VAL A 139 11.39 5.95 6.67
N LYS A 140 10.29 6.70 6.66
CA LYS A 140 9.96 7.62 7.77
C LYS A 140 9.73 6.93 9.09
N LEU A 141 9.21 5.71 9.09
CA LEU A 141 8.93 4.95 10.31
C LEU A 141 10.15 4.23 10.85
N ILE A 142 11.00 3.69 9.98
CA ILE A 142 12.13 2.84 10.36
C ILE A 142 13.43 3.66 10.43
N TYR A 143 13.62 4.59 9.49
CA TYR A 143 14.82 5.41 9.33
C TYR A 143 14.47 6.91 9.33
N PRO A 144 13.88 7.45 10.41
CA PRO A 144 13.36 8.82 10.46
C PRO A 144 14.45 9.91 10.26
N ASN A 145 15.71 9.57 10.53
CA ASN A 145 16.87 10.42 10.28
C ASN A 145 17.32 10.42 8.79
N GLY A 146 16.74 9.53 7.96
CA GLY A 146 17.10 9.38 6.55
C GLY A 146 18.42 8.64 6.29
N GLU A 147 18.99 8.00 7.32
CA GLU A 147 20.22 7.21 7.21
C GLU A 147 19.88 5.73 7.08
N PHE A 148 20.20 5.12 5.95
CA PHE A 148 19.97 3.71 5.63
C PHE A 148 21.03 3.22 4.64
N THR A 149 21.29 1.91 4.67
CA THR A 149 22.19 1.22 3.74
C THR A 149 21.47 0.82 2.46
N LYS A 150 22.20 0.23 1.50
CA LYS A 150 21.61 -0.36 0.29
C LYS A 150 20.69 -1.52 0.64
N GLU A 151 21.10 -2.36 1.58
CA GLU A 151 20.35 -3.53 2.06
C GLU A 151 19.06 -3.10 2.77
N ASP A 152 19.13 -2.06 3.60
CA ASP A 152 17.95 -1.52 4.31
C ASP A 152 16.88 -1.03 3.32
N ILE A 153 17.30 -0.25 2.33
CA ILE A 153 16.34 0.30 1.35
C ILE A 153 15.85 -0.77 0.38
N GLU A 154 16.63 -1.83 0.12
CA GLU A 154 16.19 -2.98 -0.66
C GLU A 154 15.07 -3.73 0.05
N GLU A 155 15.20 -3.99 1.36
CA GLU A 155 14.16 -4.63 2.15
C GLU A 155 12.86 -3.82 2.14
N VAL A 156 12.96 -2.50 2.33
CA VAL A 156 11.81 -1.59 2.24
C VAL A 156 11.18 -1.63 0.86
N LEU A 157 11.98 -1.63 -0.21
CA LEU A 157 11.49 -1.69 -1.58
C LEU A 157 10.76 -3.00 -1.88
N ARG A 158 11.34 -4.14 -1.46
CA ARG A 158 10.73 -5.47 -1.61
C ARG A 158 9.38 -5.53 -0.88
N PHE A 159 9.31 -5.03 0.35
CA PHE A 159 8.06 -4.95 1.10
C PHE A 159 7.01 -4.10 0.39
N ALA A 160 7.40 -2.93 -0.16
CA ALA A 160 6.50 -2.05 -0.87
C ALA A 160 5.95 -2.70 -2.17
N LEU A 161 6.83 -3.36 -2.93
CA LEU A 161 6.46 -4.11 -4.13
C LEU A 161 5.50 -5.24 -3.80
N GLU A 162 5.80 -6.05 -2.77
CA GLU A 162 4.95 -7.15 -2.34
C GLU A 162 3.57 -6.67 -1.88
N SER A 163 3.52 -5.61 -1.08
CA SER A 163 2.26 -5.05 -0.57
C SER A 163 1.35 -4.57 -1.73
N ARG A 164 1.94 -3.97 -2.76
CA ARG A 164 1.20 -3.55 -3.96
C ARG A 164 0.86 -4.72 -4.86
N ARG A 165 1.75 -5.70 -5.02
CA ARG A 165 1.49 -6.92 -5.77
C ARG A 165 0.24 -7.63 -5.26
N ARG A 166 0.05 -7.72 -3.94
CA ARG A 166 -1.13 -8.34 -3.31
C ARG A 166 -2.44 -7.66 -3.73
N VAL A 167 -2.45 -6.34 -3.89
CA VAL A 167 -3.60 -5.63 -4.47
C VAL A 167 -3.84 -6.08 -5.91
N LYS A 168 -2.79 -6.11 -6.72
CA LYS A 168 -2.87 -6.44 -8.14
C LYS A 168 -3.35 -7.88 -8.37
N GLU A 169 -2.90 -8.83 -7.54
CA GLU A 169 -3.35 -10.23 -7.60
C GLU A 169 -4.87 -10.39 -7.38
N GLN A 170 -5.45 -9.55 -6.53
CA GLN A 170 -6.91 -9.56 -6.35
C GLN A 170 -7.63 -8.92 -7.54
N LEU A 171 -7.03 -7.89 -8.15
CA LEU A 171 -7.58 -7.27 -9.35
C LEU A 171 -7.60 -8.23 -10.54
N LYS A 172 -6.64 -9.13 -10.67
CA LYS A 172 -6.65 -10.21 -11.67
C LYS A 172 -7.90 -11.09 -11.58
N LYS A 173 -8.49 -11.23 -10.40
CA LYS A 173 -9.71 -12.04 -10.18
C LYS A 173 -11.00 -11.30 -10.49
N ILE A 174 -10.98 -9.97 -10.42
CA ILE A 174 -12.15 -9.12 -10.52
C ILE A 174 -12.22 -8.45 -11.90
N GLY A 175 -11.04 -8.02 -12.38
CA GLY A 175 -10.90 -7.15 -13.54
C GLY A 175 -10.58 -7.87 -14.85
N GLY A 176 -10.33 -7.07 -15.87
CA GLY A 176 -9.98 -7.53 -17.20
C GLY A 176 -8.51 -7.93 -17.35
N MET A 177 -8.15 -8.28 -18.59
CA MET A 177 -6.80 -8.76 -18.95
C MET A 177 -5.68 -7.77 -18.66
N GLU A 178 -5.99 -6.50 -18.52
CA GLU A 178 -5.03 -5.42 -18.22
C GLU A 178 -4.24 -5.61 -16.91
N PHE A 179 -4.71 -6.50 -16.02
CA PHE A 179 -4.03 -6.80 -14.75
C PHE A 179 -3.15 -8.05 -14.81
N TYR A 180 -3.21 -8.86 -15.87
CA TYR A 180 -2.56 -10.17 -15.91
C TYR A 180 -1.04 -10.11 -16.15
N ASP A 181 -0.57 -9.18 -16.99
CA ASP A 181 0.83 -9.12 -17.43
C ASP A 181 1.71 -8.22 -16.56
N VAL A 182 1.29 -7.96 -15.31
CA VAL A 182 2.06 -7.10 -14.40
C VAL A 182 2.93 -7.96 -13.50
N ASN A 183 4.25 -7.90 -13.71
CA ASN A 183 5.25 -8.48 -12.85
C ASN A 183 5.87 -7.39 -11.96
N PHE A 184 6.02 -7.71 -10.68
CA PHE A 184 6.61 -6.80 -9.70
C PHE A 184 8.08 -7.14 -9.55
N SER A 185 8.94 -6.24 -10.01
CA SER A 185 10.39 -6.42 -10.00
C SER A 185 11.11 -5.10 -9.75
N TYR A 186 12.38 -5.21 -9.41
CA TYR A 186 13.32 -4.10 -9.36
C TYR A 186 14.67 -4.55 -9.94
N ILE A 187 15.44 -3.59 -10.42
CA ILE A 187 16.73 -3.81 -11.08
C ILE A 187 17.81 -3.12 -10.26
N ASP A 188 18.83 -3.87 -9.87
CA ASP A 188 20.02 -3.31 -9.21
C ASP A 188 20.83 -2.47 -10.21
N ASN A 189 21.18 -1.23 -9.82
CA ASN A 189 21.86 -0.28 -10.70
C ASN A 189 23.33 -0.64 -10.97
N GLU A 190 23.95 -1.47 -10.13
CA GLU A 190 25.35 -1.85 -10.25
C GLU A 190 25.52 -3.18 -11.03
N SER A 191 24.73 -4.19 -10.64
CA SER A 191 24.82 -5.52 -11.27
C SER A 191 23.92 -5.66 -12.50
N PHE A 192 22.93 -4.77 -12.66
CA PHE A 192 21.87 -4.83 -13.68
C PHE A 192 21.00 -6.10 -13.58
N ASN A 193 21.08 -6.81 -12.47
CA ASN A 193 20.22 -7.96 -12.21
C ASN A 193 18.81 -7.50 -11.88
N GLU A 194 17.82 -8.16 -12.49
CA GLU A 194 16.41 -7.94 -12.20
C GLU A 194 15.92 -9.00 -11.19
N GLU A 195 15.39 -8.51 -10.08
CA GLU A 195 14.84 -9.32 -9.00
C GLU A 195 13.33 -9.23 -8.99
N TYR A 196 12.67 -10.38 -9.01
CA TYR A 196 11.21 -10.48 -9.00
C TYR A 196 10.69 -10.75 -7.60
N VAL A 197 9.60 -10.06 -7.25
CA VAL A 197 8.87 -10.40 -6.03
C VAL A 197 8.06 -11.67 -6.31
N PRO A 198 8.31 -12.76 -5.58
CA PRO A 198 7.67 -14.04 -5.86
C PRO A 198 6.17 -13.98 -5.61
N VAL A 199 5.43 -14.65 -6.48
CA VAL A 199 4.00 -14.94 -6.24
C VAL A 199 3.94 -16.12 -5.29
N PRO A 200 3.22 -16.05 -4.16
CA PRO A 200 3.01 -17.21 -3.30
C PRO A 200 2.33 -18.36 -4.08
N GLU A 201 2.81 -19.56 -3.85
CA GLU A 201 2.24 -20.79 -4.41
C GLU A 201 0.84 -21.10 -3.84
#